data_4472febbacd2c7b54ab2bca95c85e61d
#
_entry.id   4472febbacd2c7b54ab2bca95c85e61d
#
_cell.length_a   1.000
_cell.length_b   1.000
_cell.length_c   1.000
_cell.angle_alpha   90.00
_cell.angle_beta   90.00
_cell.angle_gamma   90.00
#
_symmetry.space_group_name_H-M   'P 1'
#
loop_
_entity.id
_entity.type
_entity.pdbx_description
1 polymer ?
#
loop_
_entity_poly.entity_id
_entity_poly.type
_entity_poly.pdbx_seq_one_letter_code
_entity_poly.pdbx_strand_id
1 'polypeptide(L)' 'FLGKTIRESGIRDKYHCMIAGVEREDGTLMVPDVNAPFEEGDVVWVVGEKENVYQLVDQKNEKIQVK' A
#
# COMPACT_ATOMS: atom_id res chain seq x y z
N PHE A 1 6.61 1.67 5.26
CA PHE A 1 5.51 2.65 5.03
C PHE A 1 4.89 3.17 6.32
N LEU A 2 5.26 2.64 7.47
CA LEU A 2 4.64 3.06 8.72
C LEU A 2 4.79 4.56 8.95
N GLY A 3 3.69 5.21 9.31
CA GLY A 3 3.67 6.64 9.56
C GLY A 3 3.65 7.51 8.31
N LYS A 4 3.73 6.90 7.12
CA LYS A 4 3.67 7.63 5.87
C LYS A 4 2.29 7.52 5.26
N THR A 5 1.88 8.59 4.58
CA THR A 5 0.63 8.56 3.83
C THR A 5 0.83 7.86 2.49
N ILE A 6 -0.27 7.60 1.78
CA ILE A 6 -0.19 7.02 0.43
C ILE A 6 0.73 7.86 -0.46
N ARG A 7 0.59 9.17 -0.40
CA ARG A 7 1.40 10.07 -1.22
C ARG A 7 2.88 9.94 -0.89
N GLU A 8 3.22 9.90 0.38
CA GLU A 8 4.60 9.81 0.85
C GLU A 8 5.23 8.45 0.58
N SER A 9 4.40 7.40 0.49
CA SER A 9 4.90 6.05 0.26
C SER A 9 5.50 5.86 -1.12
N GLY A 10 5.06 6.66 -2.09
CA GLY A 10 5.49 6.53 -3.47
C GLY A 10 4.82 5.40 -4.24
N ILE A 11 3.85 4.72 -3.65
CA ILE A 11 3.20 3.58 -4.31
C ILE A 11 2.61 4.00 -5.65
N ARG A 12 1.96 5.17 -5.71
CA ARG A 12 1.36 5.64 -6.95
C ARG A 12 2.38 6.33 -7.86
N ASP A 13 3.17 7.22 -7.32
CA ASP A 13 4.04 8.09 -8.11
C ASP A 13 5.34 7.42 -8.49
N LYS A 14 5.93 6.67 -7.59
CA LYS A 14 7.21 6.02 -7.83
C LYS A 14 7.05 4.62 -8.43
N TYR A 15 6.09 3.86 -7.93
CA TYR A 15 5.91 2.47 -8.32
C TYR A 15 4.78 2.27 -9.32
N HIS A 16 4.02 3.33 -9.62
CA HIS A 16 2.93 3.29 -10.61
C HIS A 16 1.88 2.24 -10.31
N CYS A 17 1.60 2.02 -9.04
CA CYS A 17 0.57 1.10 -8.61
C CYS A 17 -0.62 1.87 -8.04
N MET A 18 -1.79 1.25 -8.09
CA MET A 18 -3.00 1.80 -7.47
C MET A 18 -3.28 1.07 -6.17
N ILE A 19 -3.79 1.79 -5.20
CA ILE A 19 -4.22 1.19 -3.95
C ILE A 19 -5.72 0.97 -4.03
N ALA A 20 -6.13 -0.30 -3.96
CA ALA A 20 -7.55 -0.66 -4.01
C ALA A 20 -8.21 -0.56 -2.64
N GLY A 21 -7.46 -0.77 -1.58
CA GLY A 21 -7.99 -0.69 -0.23
C GLY A 21 -6.90 -0.89 0.80
N VAL A 22 -7.23 -0.55 2.04
CA VAL A 22 -6.34 -0.78 3.19
C VAL A 22 -7.15 -1.54 4.23
N GLU A 23 -6.64 -2.67 4.64
CA GLU A 23 -7.28 -3.49 5.66
C GLU A 23 -6.53 -3.33 6.97
N ARG A 24 -7.24 -2.89 7.99
CA ARG A 24 -6.65 -2.71 9.32
C ARG A 24 -6.49 -4.06 10.02
N GLU A 25 -5.69 -4.06 11.07
CA GLU A 25 -5.41 -5.29 11.82
C GLU A 25 -6.67 -5.93 12.40
N ASP A 26 -7.68 -5.13 12.74
CA ASP A 26 -8.95 -5.62 13.24
C ASP A 26 -9.89 -6.15 12.17
N GLY A 27 -9.47 -6.14 10.92
CA GLY A 27 -10.27 -6.61 9.80
C GLY A 27 -11.09 -5.52 9.11
N THR A 28 -11.03 -4.30 9.59
CA THR A 28 -11.76 -3.19 8.97
C THR A 28 -11.13 -2.85 7.62
N LEU A 29 -11.95 -2.85 6.57
CA LEU A 29 -11.52 -2.47 5.24
C LEU A 29 -11.85 -1.01 5.00
N MET A 30 -10.84 -0.24 4.62
CA MET A 30 -10.97 1.20 4.42
C MET A 30 -10.77 1.58 2.96
N VAL A 31 -11.52 2.60 2.54
CA VAL A 31 -11.26 3.25 1.26
C VAL A 31 -9.92 3.99 1.38
N PRO A 32 -9.06 3.91 0.35
CA PRO A 32 -7.77 4.60 0.41
C PRO A 32 -7.95 6.11 0.63
N ASP A 33 -7.21 6.65 1.58
CA ASP A 33 -7.20 8.07 1.88
C ASP A 33 -5.75 8.55 1.78
N VAL A 34 -5.49 9.43 0.82
CA VAL A 34 -4.12 9.89 0.55
C VAL A 34 -3.50 10.66 1.72
N ASN A 35 -4.32 11.13 2.63
CA ASN A 35 -3.87 11.90 3.79
C ASN A 35 -3.77 11.07 5.07
N ALA A 36 -4.20 9.81 5.04
CA ALA A 36 -4.16 8.96 6.22
C ALA A 36 -2.86 8.15 6.23
N PRO A 37 -2.10 8.18 7.32
CA PRO A 37 -0.86 7.40 7.39
C PRO A 37 -1.15 5.91 7.58
N PHE A 38 -0.28 5.09 7.07
CA PHE A 38 -0.33 3.66 7.30
C PHE A 38 0.01 3.35 8.76
N GLU A 39 -0.67 2.34 9.31
CA GLU A 39 -0.45 1.90 10.68
C GLU A 39 0.10 0.48 10.69
N GLU A 40 0.72 0.12 11.80
CA GLU A 40 1.24 -1.22 11.95
C GLU A 40 0.11 -2.24 11.83
N GLY A 41 0.36 -3.31 11.10
CA GLY A 41 -0.64 -4.34 10.86
C GLY A 41 -1.55 -4.08 9.67
N ASP A 42 -1.40 -2.94 9.01
CA ASP A 42 -2.18 -2.65 7.81
C ASP A 42 -1.77 -3.57 6.67
N VAL A 43 -2.77 -4.04 5.95
CA VAL A 43 -2.57 -4.77 4.69
C VAL A 43 -3.03 -3.86 3.56
N VAL A 44 -2.13 -3.60 2.64
CA VAL A 44 -2.41 -2.69 1.53
C VAL A 44 -2.68 -3.51 0.27
N TRP A 45 -3.86 -3.35 -0.28
CA TRP A 45 -4.26 -4.04 -1.50
C TRP A 45 -3.89 -3.17 -2.70
N VAL A 46 -2.96 -3.63 -3.51
CA VAL A 46 -2.46 -2.85 -4.64
C VAL A 46 -2.76 -3.56 -5.96
N VAL A 47 -2.93 -2.75 -6.99
CA VAL A 47 -3.15 -3.23 -8.36
C VAL A 47 -2.16 -2.49 -9.24
N GLY A 48 -1.49 -3.22 -10.11
CA GLY A 48 -0.54 -2.63 -11.03
C GLY A 48 0.02 -3.68 -11.96
N GLU A 49 0.90 -3.26 -12.86
CA GLU A 49 1.58 -4.21 -13.71
C GLU A 49 2.51 -5.07 -12.86
N LYS A 50 2.66 -6.31 -13.27
CA LYS A 50 3.40 -7.31 -12.52
C LYS A 50 4.79 -6.82 -12.10
N GLU A 51 5.51 -6.21 -13.02
CA GLU A 51 6.86 -5.73 -12.75
C GLU A 51 6.87 -4.64 -11.69
N ASN A 52 5.92 -3.72 -11.76
CA ASN A 52 5.83 -2.63 -10.81
C ASN A 52 5.48 -3.14 -9.42
N VAL A 53 4.58 -4.10 -9.35
CA VAL A 53 4.19 -4.71 -8.09
C VAL A 53 5.35 -5.45 -7.45
N TYR A 54 6.11 -6.18 -8.24
CA TYR A 54 7.28 -6.90 -7.74
C TYR A 54 8.33 -5.95 -7.18
N GLN A 55 8.58 -4.84 -7.85
CA GLN A 55 9.52 -3.84 -7.36
C GLN A 55 9.06 -3.26 -6.02
N LEU A 56 7.78 -3.00 -5.88
CA LEU A 56 7.23 -2.47 -4.65
C LEU A 56 7.42 -3.45 -3.49
N VAL A 57 7.12 -4.71 -3.70
CA VAL A 57 7.24 -5.73 -2.67
C VAL A 57 8.70 -5.95 -2.29
N ASP A 58 9.59 -6.03 -3.26
CA ASP A 58 11.01 -6.25 -3.01
C ASP A 58 11.63 -5.10 -2.22
N GLN A 59 11.26 -3.88 -2.54
CA GLN A 59 11.87 -2.71 -1.92
C GLN A 59 11.40 -2.50 -0.49
N LYS A 60 10.16 -2.84 -0.19
CA LYS A 60 9.57 -2.44 1.07
C LYS A 60 9.43 -3.56 2.08
N ASN A 61 9.31 -4.78 1.64
CA ASN A 61 9.22 -5.94 2.53
C ASN A 61 8.26 -5.73 3.70
N GLU A 62 7.11 -5.13 3.43
CA GLU A 62 6.11 -4.86 4.44
C GLU A 62 4.85 -5.64 4.14
N LYS A 63 3.81 -5.47 4.97
CA LYS A 63 2.59 -6.26 4.85
C LYS A 63 1.74 -5.76 3.71
N ILE A 64 2.21 -5.99 2.48
CA ILE A 64 1.52 -5.62 1.27
C ILE A 64 0.97 -6.87 0.61
N GLN A 65 -0.34 -6.88 0.41
CA GLN A 65 -1.00 -7.94 -0.35
C GLN A 65 -1.17 -7.46 -1.78
N VAL A 66 -0.82 -8.32 -2.70
CA VAL A 66 -0.82 -8.02 -4.12
C VAL A 66 -1.98 -8.74 -4.79
N LYS A 67 -2.73 -8.00 -5.58
CA LYS A 67 -3.83 -8.54 -6.36
C LYS A 67 -3.59 -8.37 -7.85
#